data_979a625103be2ceffa4be61e537bd4b1
#
_entry.id   979a625103be2ceffa4be61e537bd4b1
#
_cell.length_a   1.000
_cell.length_b   1.000
_cell.length_c   1.000
_cell.angle_alpha   90.00
_cell.angle_beta   90.00
_cell.angle_gamma   90.00
#
_symmetry.space_group_name_H-M   'P 1'
#
loop_
_entity.id
_entity.type
_entity.pdbx_description
1 polymer ?
#
loop_
_entity_poly.entity_id
_entity_poly.type
_entity_poly.pdbx_seq_one_letter_code
_entity_poly.pdbx_strand_id
1 'polypeptide(L)'
;LSILLYLAALKVQYRLTAAFTEVDPNVVAQSWKLRPLVPRKLDWLYATRPQSSSVPSREALITAIDRVPETTTAPPTARGYVLVPSEIERLDLDQPNGIHDRRRYKRLGDNWHETLLIP
;
A
#
# COMPACT_ATOMS: atom_id res chain seq x y z
N LEU A 1 3.85 0.78 -12.20
CA LEU A 1 3.62 -0.03 -11.01
C LEU A 1 2.47 -0.99 -11.24
N SER A 2 2.61 -2.25 -10.83
CA SER A 2 1.52 -3.25 -10.83
C SER A 2 1.20 -3.65 -9.41
N ILE A 3 -0.11 -3.68 -9.08
CA ILE A 3 -0.62 -4.00 -7.75
C ILE A 3 -1.63 -5.12 -7.90
N LEU A 4 -1.55 -6.13 -7.01
CA LEU A 4 -2.51 -7.21 -6.89
C LEU A 4 -3.21 -7.11 -5.54
N LEU A 5 -4.54 -7.10 -5.57
CA LEU A 5 -5.40 -7.13 -4.40
C LEU A 5 -6.32 -8.34 -4.48
N TYR A 6 -6.46 -9.09 -3.40
CA TYR A 6 -7.43 -10.17 -3.30
C TYR A 6 -8.36 -9.93 -2.12
N LEU A 7 -9.65 -9.83 -2.42
CA LEU A 7 -10.72 -9.65 -1.43
C LEU A 7 -11.35 -11.01 -1.14
N ALA A 8 -10.80 -11.72 -0.17
CA ALA A 8 -11.17 -13.11 0.12
C ALA A 8 -12.68 -13.29 0.42
N ALA A 9 -13.28 -12.36 1.17
CA ALA A 9 -14.71 -12.42 1.49
C ALA A 9 -15.63 -12.31 0.25
N LEU A 10 -15.16 -11.65 -0.80
CA LEU A 10 -15.88 -11.48 -2.07
C LEU A 10 -15.41 -12.45 -3.14
N LYS A 11 -14.32 -13.19 -2.91
CA LYS A 11 -13.64 -14.04 -3.89
C LYS A 11 -13.29 -13.30 -5.19
N VAL A 12 -12.93 -12.02 -5.05
CA VAL A 12 -12.58 -11.15 -6.18
C VAL A 12 -11.14 -10.74 -6.10
N GLN A 13 -10.44 -10.84 -7.22
CA GLN A 13 -9.08 -10.34 -7.40
C GLN A 13 -9.09 -9.10 -8.29
N TYR A 14 -8.33 -8.09 -7.89
CA TYR A 14 -8.03 -6.93 -8.71
C TYR A 14 -6.54 -6.88 -9.02
N ARG A 15 -6.22 -6.61 -10.29
CA ARG A 15 -4.87 -6.25 -10.73
C ARG A 15 -4.93 -4.84 -11.31
N LEU A 16 -4.09 -3.95 -10.80
CA LEU A 16 -4.02 -2.56 -11.26
C LEU A 16 -2.67 -2.30 -11.90
N THR A 17 -2.68 -1.63 -13.05
CA THR A 17 -1.52 -0.94 -13.62
C THR A 17 -1.70 0.55 -13.35
N ALA A 18 -0.75 1.18 -12.65
CA ALA A 18 -0.88 2.56 -12.21
C ALA A 18 0.45 3.32 -12.34
N ALA A 19 0.34 4.61 -12.64
CA ALA A 19 1.36 5.58 -12.30
C ALA A 19 1.25 5.95 -10.82
N PHE A 20 2.30 6.52 -10.26
CA PHE A 20 2.26 7.06 -8.91
C PHE A 20 2.89 8.45 -8.88
N THR A 21 2.37 9.29 -8.01
CA THR A 21 2.92 10.61 -7.70
C THR A 21 3.15 10.70 -6.21
N GLU A 22 4.20 11.40 -5.81
CA GLU A 22 4.50 11.62 -4.39
C GLU A 22 3.50 12.62 -3.81
N VAL A 23 3.01 12.34 -2.62
CA VAL A 23 2.10 13.22 -1.87
C VAL A 23 2.91 14.38 -1.27
N ASP A 24 2.31 15.57 -1.19
CA ASP A 24 2.91 16.72 -0.53
C ASP A 24 3.42 16.35 0.88
N PRO A 25 4.67 16.68 1.22
CA PRO A 25 5.28 16.35 2.52
C PRO A 25 4.47 16.85 3.73
N ASN A 26 3.73 17.97 3.59
CA ASN A 26 2.87 18.48 4.66
C ASN A 26 1.69 17.54 4.93
N VAL A 27 1.09 16.97 3.88
CA VAL A 27 0.02 15.98 4.00
C VAL A 27 0.53 14.70 4.65
N VAL A 28 1.74 14.26 4.25
CA VAL A 28 2.41 13.12 4.88
C VAL A 28 2.66 13.39 6.36
N ALA A 29 3.18 14.56 6.72
CA ALA A 29 3.46 14.95 8.09
C ALA A 29 2.19 14.99 8.96
N GLN A 30 1.09 15.52 8.43
CA GLN A 30 -0.20 15.55 9.13
C GLN A 30 -0.75 14.12 9.35
N SER A 31 -0.76 13.30 8.33
CA SER A 31 -1.19 11.90 8.41
C SER A 31 -0.33 11.09 9.37
N TRP A 32 0.97 11.32 9.36
CA TRP A 32 1.92 10.64 10.25
C TRP A 32 1.64 10.93 11.73
N LYS A 33 1.25 12.15 12.09
CA LYS A 33 0.88 12.52 13.47
C LYS A 33 -0.30 11.72 14.03
N LEU A 34 -1.17 11.23 13.17
CA LEU A 34 -2.33 10.41 13.56
C LEU A 34 -1.96 8.96 13.88
N ARG A 35 -0.75 8.54 13.57
CA ARG A 35 -0.28 7.18 13.85
C ARG A 35 -0.07 6.97 15.36
N PRO A 36 -0.34 5.76 15.87
CA PRO A 36 0.01 5.41 17.25
C PRO A 36 1.49 5.59 17.55
N LEU A 37 1.84 5.75 18.83
CA LEU A 37 3.21 6.06 19.28
C LEU A 37 4.24 5.04 18.81
N VAL A 38 3.98 3.74 18.99
CA VAL A 38 4.95 2.69 18.64
C VAL A 38 5.27 2.65 17.15
N PRO A 39 4.29 2.67 16.22
CA PRO A 39 4.55 2.85 14.79
C PRO A 39 5.37 4.11 14.47
N ARG A 40 5.13 5.24 15.15
CA ARG A 40 5.91 6.47 14.94
C ARG A 40 7.37 6.30 15.35
N LYS A 41 7.64 5.64 16.47
CA LYS A 41 9.00 5.30 16.90
C LYS A 41 9.70 4.37 15.92
N LEU A 42 8.97 3.37 15.38
CA LEU A 42 9.50 2.48 14.34
C LEU A 42 9.91 3.24 13.08
N ASP A 43 9.10 4.18 12.61
CA ASP A 43 9.42 5.00 11.44
C ASP A 43 10.72 5.77 11.63
N TRP A 44 11.00 6.29 12.83
CA TRP A 44 12.26 6.94 13.16
C TRP A 44 13.42 5.95 13.29
N LEU A 45 13.17 4.75 13.79
CA LEU A 45 14.18 3.68 13.81
C LEU A 45 14.63 3.33 12.40
N TYR A 46 13.70 3.31 11.42
CA TYR A 46 14.03 3.05 10.01
C TYR A 46 14.95 4.11 9.37
N ALA A 47 15.01 5.30 9.92
CA ALA A 47 15.97 6.33 9.47
C ALA A 47 17.43 5.95 9.74
N THR A 48 17.67 5.10 10.75
CA THR A 48 19.03 4.64 11.12
C THR A 48 19.25 3.16 10.86
N ARG A 49 18.18 2.37 10.82
CA ARG A 49 18.20 0.93 10.55
C ARG A 49 17.14 0.61 9.51
N PRO A 50 17.49 0.35 8.25
CA PRO A 50 16.54 0.06 7.18
C PRO A 50 15.58 -1.07 7.57
N GLN A 51 14.34 -0.96 7.13
CA GLN A 51 13.34 -2.03 7.31
C GLN A 51 13.89 -3.35 6.73
N SER A 52 13.57 -4.47 7.37
CA SER A 52 14.09 -5.81 7.04
C SER A 52 15.55 -6.06 7.41
N SER A 53 16.22 -5.13 8.08
CA SER A 53 17.53 -5.41 8.68
C SER A 53 17.41 -6.46 9.80
N SER A 54 18.40 -7.32 9.92
CA SER A 54 18.44 -8.32 11.00
C SER A 54 18.69 -7.67 12.36
N VAL A 55 18.06 -8.24 13.39
CA VAL A 55 18.29 -7.89 14.79
C VAL A 55 18.57 -9.17 15.56
N PRO A 56 19.37 -9.12 16.66
CA PRO A 56 19.77 -10.32 17.40
C PRO A 56 18.58 -11.05 18.07
N SER A 57 17.58 -10.31 18.55
CA SER A 57 16.40 -10.87 19.20
C SER A 57 15.23 -9.87 19.19
N ARG A 58 14.03 -10.36 19.56
CA ARG A 58 12.85 -9.51 19.75
C ARG A 58 13.05 -8.48 20.86
N GLU A 59 13.71 -8.86 21.96
CA GLU A 59 14.01 -7.99 23.10
C GLU A 59 14.95 -6.86 22.71
N ALA A 60 15.95 -7.15 21.87
CA ALA A 60 16.85 -6.14 21.31
C ALA A 60 16.10 -5.15 20.42
N LEU A 61 15.10 -5.60 19.65
CA LEU A 61 14.24 -4.74 18.86
C LEU A 61 13.39 -3.82 19.74
N ILE A 62 12.73 -4.39 20.78
CA ILE A 62 11.90 -3.62 21.73
C ILE A 62 12.76 -2.55 22.40
N THR A 63 13.94 -2.91 22.90
CA THR A 63 14.87 -1.97 23.52
C THR A 63 15.30 -0.86 22.55
N ALA A 64 15.50 -1.18 21.29
CA ALA A 64 15.86 -0.18 20.28
C ALA A 64 14.71 0.80 20.01
N ILE A 65 13.46 0.31 19.98
CA ILE A 65 12.26 1.15 19.82
C ILE A 65 12.06 2.07 21.04
N ASP A 66 12.24 1.54 22.25
CA ASP A 66 12.05 2.28 23.51
C ASP A 66 13.04 3.45 23.60
N ARG A 67 14.24 3.29 23.08
CA ARG A 67 15.28 4.33 23.03
C ARG A 67 15.00 5.45 22.02
N VAL A 68 14.07 5.24 21.08
CA VAL A 68 13.69 6.29 20.14
C VAL A 68 12.90 7.36 20.91
N PRO A 69 13.32 8.64 20.89
CA PRO A 69 12.58 9.72 21.54
C PRO A 69 11.18 9.88 20.96
N GLU A 70 10.25 10.31 21.80
CA GLU A 70 8.96 10.76 21.30
C GLU A 70 9.13 12.05 20.51
N THR A 71 8.55 12.10 19.32
CA THR A 71 8.59 13.27 18.45
C THR A 71 7.22 13.46 17.79
N THR A 72 6.90 14.70 17.50
CA THR A 72 5.71 15.09 16.72
C THR A 72 6.02 15.30 15.24
N THR A 73 7.30 15.21 14.86
CA THR A 73 7.79 15.42 13.48
C THR A 73 7.98 14.08 12.78
N ALA A 74 7.48 13.98 11.57
CA ALA A 74 7.71 12.80 10.72
C ALA A 74 9.19 12.69 10.33
N PRO A 75 9.77 11.48 10.28
CA PRO A 75 11.15 11.32 9.79
C PRO A 75 11.25 11.65 8.29
N PRO A 76 12.42 12.03 7.78
CA PRO A 76 12.63 12.33 6.36
C PRO A 76 12.32 11.16 5.43
N THR A 77 12.32 9.94 5.98
CA THR A 77 12.00 8.70 5.25
C THR A 77 10.51 8.44 5.11
N ALA A 78 9.65 9.19 5.83
CA ALA A 78 8.19 9.06 5.70
C ALA A 78 7.75 9.65 4.36
N ARG A 79 7.17 8.81 3.50
CA ARG A 79 6.67 9.19 2.18
C ARG A 79 5.27 8.66 1.97
N GLY A 80 4.48 9.39 1.19
CA GLY A 80 3.17 8.97 0.73
C GLY A 80 3.10 9.02 -0.79
N TYR A 81 2.24 8.19 -1.37
CA TYR A 81 2.03 8.13 -2.82
C TYR A 81 0.56 8.06 -3.14
N VAL A 82 0.15 8.79 -4.18
CA VAL A 82 -1.16 8.64 -4.83
C VAL A 82 -0.97 7.75 -6.04
N LEU A 83 -1.81 6.74 -6.16
CA LEU A 83 -1.83 5.84 -7.30
C LEU A 83 -2.91 6.29 -8.28
N VAL A 84 -2.53 6.44 -9.55
CA VAL A 84 -3.44 6.80 -10.64
C VAL A 84 -3.51 5.61 -11.60
N PRO A 85 -4.54 4.77 -11.51
CA PRO A 85 -4.66 3.60 -12.35
C PRO A 85 -4.94 3.98 -13.81
N SER A 86 -4.25 3.31 -14.73
CA SER A 86 -4.51 3.35 -16.18
C SER A 86 -5.22 2.10 -16.67
N GLU A 87 -5.09 0.98 -15.94
CA GLU A 87 -5.75 -0.27 -16.25
C GLU A 87 -6.10 -1.01 -14.97
N ILE A 88 -7.29 -1.60 -14.93
CA ILE A 88 -7.79 -2.43 -13.82
C ILE A 88 -8.31 -3.72 -14.44
N GLU A 89 -7.79 -4.86 -14.00
CA GLU A 89 -8.42 -6.16 -14.23
C GLU A 89 -9.15 -6.60 -12.95
N ARG A 90 -10.40 -7.06 -13.13
CA ARG A 90 -11.19 -7.70 -12.09
C ARG A 90 -11.42 -9.16 -12.48
N LEU A 91 -11.09 -10.07 -11.59
CA LEU A 91 -11.38 -11.49 -11.73
C LEU A 91 -12.31 -11.90 -10.58
N ASP A 92 -13.53 -12.26 -10.93
CA ASP A 92 -14.54 -12.75 -10.00
C ASP A 92 -14.58 -14.28 -10.07
N LEU A 93 -14.23 -14.92 -8.95
CA LEU A 93 -14.14 -16.38 -8.83
C LEU A 93 -15.47 -17.01 -8.39
N ASP A 94 -16.42 -16.21 -7.90
CA ASP A 94 -17.69 -16.70 -7.33
C ASP A 94 -18.85 -16.60 -8.33
N GLN A 95 -18.76 -17.35 -9.41
CA GLN A 95 -19.77 -17.39 -10.46
C GLN A 95 -20.59 -18.70 -10.40
N PRO A 96 -21.93 -18.63 -10.51
CA PRO A 96 -22.82 -19.79 -10.32
C PRO A 96 -22.63 -20.90 -11.37
N ASN A 97 -22.07 -20.60 -12.53
CA ASN A 97 -21.80 -21.57 -13.60
C ASN A 97 -20.38 -22.14 -13.55
N GLY A 98 -19.56 -21.76 -12.54
CA GLY A 98 -18.17 -22.18 -12.42
C GLY A 98 -17.21 -21.54 -13.43
N ILE A 99 -17.69 -20.64 -14.29
CA ILE A 99 -16.86 -19.90 -15.24
C ILE A 99 -16.58 -18.52 -14.63
N HIS A 100 -15.33 -18.25 -14.32
CA HIS A 100 -14.94 -16.98 -13.71
C HIS A 100 -15.27 -15.80 -14.63
N ASP A 101 -15.70 -14.67 -14.07
CA ASP A 101 -15.89 -13.42 -14.82
C ASP A 101 -14.61 -12.61 -14.72
N ARG A 102 -13.91 -12.43 -15.85
CA ARG A 102 -12.68 -11.64 -15.93
C ARG A 102 -12.89 -10.44 -16.83
N ARG A 103 -12.76 -9.24 -16.26
CA ARG A 103 -12.95 -7.98 -16.97
C ARG A 103 -11.72 -7.10 -16.84
N ARG A 104 -11.42 -6.42 -17.94
CA ARG A 104 -10.39 -5.40 -17.99
C ARG A 104 -11.03 -4.05 -18.28
N TYR A 105 -10.69 -3.08 -17.46
CA TYR A 105 -11.05 -1.68 -17.61
C TYR A 105 -9.80 -0.92 -17.98
N LYS A 106 -9.79 -0.26 -19.13
CA LYS A 106 -8.67 0.56 -19.59
C LYS A 106 -9.11 2.02 -19.69
N ARG A 107 -8.33 2.92 -19.12
CA ARG A 107 -8.59 4.35 -19.14
C ARG A 107 -8.17 4.93 -20.50
N LEU A 108 -9.10 5.62 -21.18
CA LEU A 108 -8.89 6.33 -22.42
C LEU A 108 -9.40 7.77 -22.22
N GLY A 109 -8.48 8.71 -21.97
CA GLY A 109 -8.84 10.06 -21.53
C GLY A 109 -9.56 10.02 -20.17
N ASP A 110 -10.75 10.60 -20.11
CA ASP A 110 -11.57 10.64 -18.89
C ASP A 110 -12.54 9.45 -18.75
N ASN A 111 -12.58 8.55 -19.73
CA ASN A 111 -13.50 7.42 -19.74
C ASN A 111 -12.78 6.09 -19.51
N TRP A 112 -13.53 5.11 -19.00
CA TRP A 112 -13.09 3.74 -18.84
C TRP A 112 -13.79 2.84 -19.85
N HIS A 113 -13.01 2.02 -20.56
CA HIS A 113 -13.50 1.02 -21.50
C HIS A 113 -13.39 -0.35 -20.89
N GLU A 114 -14.54 -1.04 -20.80
CA GLU A 114 -14.63 -2.42 -20.35
C GLU A 114 -14.41 -3.39 -21.50
N THR A 115 -13.70 -4.49 -21.21
CA THR A 115 -13.51 -5.62 -22.10
C THR A 115 -13.64 -6.90 -21.28
N LEU A 116 -14.51 -7.81 -21.71
CA LEU A 116 -14.59 -9.16 -21.14
C LEU A 116 -13.41 -9.99 -21.68
N LEU A 117 -12.73 -10.69 -20.80
CA LEU A 117 -11.58 -11.53 -21.13
C LEU A 117 -11.91 -13.00 -20.87
N ILE A 118 -11.26 -13.89 -21.59
CA ILE A 118 -11.25 -15.31 -21.24
C ILE A 118 -10.51 -15.45 -19.90
N PRO A 119 -11.14 -16.06 -18.87
CA PRO A 119 -10.55 -16.20 -17.54
C PRO A 119 -9.37 -17.16 -17.48
#